data_b3db40128e35b0d236b5f6294d939eaf
#
_entry.id   b3db40128e35b0d236b5f6294d939eaf
#
_cell.length_a   1.000
_cell.length_b   1.000
_cell.length_c   1.000
_cell.angle_alpha   90.00
_cell.angle_beta   90.00
_cell.angle_gamma   90.00
#
_symmetry.space_group_name_H-M   'P 1'
#
loop_
_entity.id
_entity.type
_entity.pdbx_description
1 polymer ?
#
loop_
_entity_poly.entity_id
_entity_poly.type
_entity_poly.pdbx_seq_one_letter_code
_entity_poly.pdbx_strand_id
1 'polypeptide(L)'
;MQINILSGALGAEIANFKLNAITQNNFEELNSLLLEHKVIFFRDQNISSEELMSLGSLFGPVEEHAYVKGLDDFPQITRIVKAANEKNQWGEGWHSDVSYDVKPCKTIILRSIKIPPVGGDTVFSNMELAWETLDKDCLLY
;
A
#
# COMPACT_ATOMS: atom_id res chain seq x y z
N MET A 1 18.11 -1.63 -9.37
CA MET A 1 16.83 -2.34 -9.13
C MET A 1 16.45 -3.12 -10.38
N GLN A 2 15.75 -4.23 -10.26
CA GLN A 2 15.14 -4.95 -11.39
C GLN A 2 13.62 -4.80 -11.25
N ILE A 3 12.95 -4.42 -12.32
CA ILE A 3 11.51 -4.16 -12.32
C ILE A 3 10.83 -5.26 -13.12
N ASN A 4 9.91 -5.98 -12.48
CA ASN A 4 9.11 -7.02 -13.10
C ASN A 4 7.65 -6.55 -13.14
N ILE A 5 7.12 -6.25 -14.30
CA ILE A 5 5.74 -5.81 -14.49
C ILE A 5 4.81 -7.01 -14.23
N LEU A 6 3.81 -6.84 -13.37
CA LEU A 6 2.89 -7.91 -12.97
C LEU A 6 1.63 -7.96 -13.82
N SER A 7 1.14 -6.82 -14.30
CA SER A 7 0.03 -6.76 -15.24
C SER A 7 0.12 -5.53 -16.14
N GLY A 8 -0.64 -5.52 -17.23
CA GLY A 8 -0.69 -4.37 -18.13
C GLY A 8 -1.45 -3.15 -17.57
N ALA A 9 -2.22 -3.30 -16.51
CA ALA A 9 -3.04 -2.25 -15.94
C ALA A 9 -2.40 -1.59 -14.71
N LEU A 10 -1.71 -2.36 -13.88
CA LEU A 10 -1.04 -1.90 -12.66
C LEU A 10 -0.14 -3.00 -12.07
N GLY A 11 0.74 -2.61 -11.19
CA GLY A 11 1.55 -3.51 -10.38
C GLY A 11 2.93 -3.81 -10.96
N ALA A 12 3.96 -3.55 -10.17
CA ALA A 12 5.32 -3.98 -10.46
C ALA A 12 5.98 -4.56 -9.21
N GLU A 13 6.79 -5.58 -9.40
CA GLU A 13 7.67 -6.11 -8.35
C GLU A 13 9.08 -5.52 -8.53
N ILE A 14 9.60 -4.97 -7.45
CA ILE A 14 10.94 -4.40 -7.41
C ILE A 14 11.88 -5.45 -6.79
N ALA A 15 12.55 -6.19 -7.64
CA ALA A 15 13.50 -7.22 -7.22
C ALA A 15 14.91 -6.65 -7.01
N ASN A 16 15.72 -7.39 -6.25
CA ASN A 16 17.11 -7.02 -5.95
C ASN A 16 17.26 -5.64 -5.29
N PHE A 17 16.29 -5.28 -4.45
CA PHE A 17 16.31 -4.06 -3.65
C PHE A 17 15.92 -4.36 -2.20
N LYS A 18 16.61 -3.72 -1.26
CA LYS A 18 16.32 -3.82 0.16
C LYS A 18 15.79 -2.48 0.69
N LEU A 19 14.60 -2.50 1.30
CA LEU A 19 13.95 -1.30 1.81
C LEU A 19 14.72 -0.60 2.93
N ASN A 20 15.49 -1.33 3.72
CA ASN A 20 16.36 -0.73 4.74
C ASN A 20 17.59 -0.01 4.16
N ALA A 21 17.86 -0.14 2.86
CA ALA A 21 18.89 0.61 2.14
C ALA A 21 18.33 1.82 1.38
N ILE A 22 17.06 2.18 1.63
CA ILE A 22 16.45 3.33 0.98
C ILE A 22 17.12 4.63 1.48
N THR A 23 17.40 5.51 0.54
CA THR A 23 17.95 6.84 0.77
C THR A 23 17.12 7.88 0.02
N GLN A 24 17.29 9.14 0.31
CA GLN A 24 16.62 10.20 -0.45
C GLN A 24 16.91 10.12 -1.95
N ASN A 25 18.10 9.71 -2.34
CA ASN A 25 18.50 9.65 -3.75
C ASN A 25 17.76 8.56 -4.55
N ASN A 26 17.46 7.41 -3.94
CA ASN A 26 16.74 6.33 -4.62
C ASN A 26 15.22 6.35 -4.33
N PHE A 27 14.78 7.18 -3.40
CA PHE A 27 13.37 7.38 -3.11
C PHE A 27 12.61 8.00 -4.30
N GLU A 28 13.20 8.97 -4.99
CA GLU A 28 12.57 9.61 -6.14
C GLU A 28 12.29 8.61 -7.27
N GLU A 29 13.22 7.69 -7.51
CA GLU A 29 13.01 6.60 -8.48
C GLU A 29 11.87 5.67 -8.03
N LEU A 30 11.85 5.26 -6.75
CA LEU A 30 10.77 4.43 -6.19
C LEU A 30 9.41 5.13 -6.25
N ASN A 31 9.36 6.42 -5.94
CA ASN A 31 8.13 7.19 -6.04
C ASN A 31 7.63 7.32 -7.48
N SER A 32 8.53 7.46 -8.43
CA SER A 32 8.19 7.46 -9.87
C SER A 32 7.61 6.12 -10.31
N LEU A 33 8.21 5.01 -9.88
CA LEU A 33 7.70 3.66 -10.15
C LEU A 33 6.34 3.43 -9.50
N LEU A 34 6.11 3.93 -8.27
CA LEU A 34 4.80 3.86 -7.63
C LEU A 34 3.74 4.64 -8.41
N LEU A 35 4.06 5.84 -8.89
CA LEU A 35 3.15 6.65 -9.69
C LEU A 35 2.85 6.02 -11.06
N GLU A 36 3.82 5.37 -11.68
CA GLU A 36 3.65 4.67 -12.95
C GLU A 36 2.82 3.41 -12.80
N HIS A 37 3.19 2.56 -11.84
CA HIS A 37 2.59 1.22 -11.70
C HIS A 37 1.44 1.16 -10.68
N LYS A 38 1.13 2.25 -9.95
CA LYS A 38 0.05 2.41 -8.95
C LYS A 38 0.23 1.57 -7.68
N VAL A 39 0.84 0.41 -7.78
CA VAL A 39 1.27 -0.44 -6.65
C VAL A 39 2.60 -1.10 -6.96
N ILE A 40 3.51 -1.11 -5.99
CA ILE A 40 4.81 -1.76 -6.10
C ILE A 40 5.01 -2.75 -4.96
N PHE A 41 5.62 -3.88 -5.28
CA PHE A 41 5.83 -4.98 -4.34
C PHE A 41 7.32 -5.23 -4.12
N PHE A 42 7.65 -5.53 -2.87
CA PHE A 42 8.99 -5.92 -2.45
C PHE A 42 8.90 -7.25 -1.72
N ARG A 43 9.56 -8.27 -2.24
CA ARG A 43 9.60 -9.60 -1.64
C ARG A 43 10.74 -9.69 -0.62
N ASP A 44 10.59 -10.60 0.34
CA ASP A 44 11.64 -10.99 1.29
C ASP A 44 12.27 -9.80 2.03
N GLN A 45 11.42 -8.86 2.46
CA GLN A 45 11.81 -7.72 3.25
C GLN A 45 11.64 -8.01 4.74
N ASN A 46 12.74 -7.98 5.48
CA ASN A 46 12.71 -8.05 6.93
C ASN A 46 13.02 -6.67 7.50
N ILE A 47 12.00 -5.84 7.62
CA ILE A 47 12.09 -4.48 8.15
C ILE A 47 11.43 -4.40 9.53
N SER A 48 12.00 -3.60 10.43
CA SER A 48 11.42 -3.33 11.75
C SER A 48 10.27 -2.31 11.67
N SER A 49 9.61 -2.05 12.79
CA SER A 49 8.60 -0.98 12.85
C SER A 49 9.23 0.41 12.69
N GLU A 50 10.44 0.63 13.22
CA GLU A 50 11.23 1.84 13.06
C GLU A 50 11.60 2.08 11.60
N GLU A 51 12.04 1.04 10.90
CA GLU A 51 12.38 1.09 9.48
C GLU A 51 11.13 1.36 8.63
N LEU A 52 9.98 0.77 9.00
CA LEU A 52 8.69 1.03 8.35
C LEU A 52 8.26 2.48 8.53
N MET A 53 8.39 3.04 9.74
CA MET A 53 8.13 4.45 10.02
C MET A 53 9.07 5.37 9.23
N SER A 54 10.34 5.04 9.18
CA SER A 54 11.34 5.79 8.41
C SER A 54 11.02 5.80 6.92
N LEU A 55 10.63 4.64 6.37
CA LEU A 55 10.17 4.52 4.99
C LEU A 55 8.92 5.37 4.73
N GLY A 56 7.92 5.30 5.61
CA GLY A 56 6.69 6.09 5.51
C GLY A 56 6.97 7.59 5.49
N SER A 57 7.90 8.05 6.33
CA SER A 57 8.28 9.47 6.44
C SER A 57 8.88 10.07 5.17
N LEU A 58 9.40 9.25 4.26
CA LEU A 58 9.87 9.72 2.95
C LEU A 58 8.72 10.19 2.04
N PHE A 59 7.51 9.64 2.23
CA PHE A 59 6.32 10.05 1.47
C PHE A 59 5.62 11.27 2.05
N GLY A 60 5.90 11.61 3.31
CA GLY A 60 5.30 12.73 4.03
C GLY A 60 5.07 12.42 5.51
N PRO A 61 4.31 13.25 6.21
CA PRO A 61 3.91 12.97 7.60
C PRO A 61 3.19 11.62 7.69
N VAL A 62 3.61 10.79 8.64
CA VAL A 62 2.93 9.51 8.91
C VAL A 62 1.84 9.76 9.96
N GLU A 63 0.60 9.48 9.60
CA GLU A 63 -0.56 9.80 10.42
C GLU A 63 -1.11 8.55 11.13
N GLU A 64 -1.77 8.77 12.27
CA GLU A 64 -2.51 7.73 12.98
C GLU A 64 -3.87 7.52 12.32
N HIS A 65 -4.34 6.28 12.29
CA HIS A 65 -5.68 5.98 11.78
C HIS A 65 -6.75 6.49 12.74
N ALA A 66 -7.70 7.29 12.25
CA ALA A 66 -8.68 7.98 13.08
C ALA A 66 -9.57 7.06 13.93
N TYR A 67 -9.82 5.82 13.48
CA TYR A 67 -10.79 4.89 14.09
C TYR A 67 -10.17 3.58 14.58
N VAL A 68 -8.94 3.30 14.24
CA VAL A 68 -8.28 2.02 14.60
C VAL A 68 -7.02 2.31 15.38
N LYS A 69 -6.95 1.78 16.59
CA LYS A 69 -5.78 1.93 17.45
C LYS A 69 -4.56 1.25 16.79
N GLY A 70 -3.46 1.98 16.69
CA GLY A 70 -2.17 1.46 16.30
C GLY A 70 -1.46 0.70 17.43
N LEU A 71 -0.22 0.32 17.17
CA LEU A 71 0.65 -0.30 18.18
C LEU A 71 0.97 0.69 19.30
N ASP A 72 1.17 0.21 20.52
CA ASP A 72 1.43 1.09 21.67
C ASP A 72 2.71 1.92 21.50
N ASP A 73 3.78 1.33 20.93
CA ASP A 73 5.05 2.02 20.64
C ASP A 73 5.08 2.75 19.28
N PHE A 74 4.14 2.42 18.38
CA PHE A 74 4.02 3.00 17.04
C PHE A 74 2.54 3.21 16.69
N PRO A 75 1.89 4.24 17.23
CA PRO A 75 0.45 4.45 17.04
C PRO A 75 0.03 4.67 15.58
N GLN A 76 0.96 5.04 14.70
CA GLN A 76 0.73 5.17 13.26
C GLN A 76 0.69 3.81 12.53
N ILE A 77 1.13 2.74 13.17
CA ILE A 77 1.12 1.39 12.57
C ILE A 77 -0.10 0.64 13.05
N THR A 78 -1.06 0.45 12.19
CA THR A 78 -2.24 -0.37 12.47
C THR A 78 -1.94 -1.85 12.18
N ARG A 79 -2.23 -2.70 13.16
CA ARG A 79 -2.08 -4.14 13.03
C ARG A 79 -3.41 -4.78 12.63
N ILE A 80 -3.45 -5.39 11.46
CA ILE A 80 -4.59 -6.16 10.97
C ILE A 80 -4.33 -7.64 11.21
N VAL A 81 -5.19 -8.29 11.98
CA VAL A 81 -5.09 -9.73 12.28
C VAL A 81 -6.42 -10.39 11.95
N LYS A 82 -6.37 -11.49 11.23
CA LYS A 82 -7.52 -12.39 11.05
C LYS A 82 -7.26 -13.71 11.75
N ALA A 83 -8.09 -14.04 12.72
CA ALA A 83 -8.07 -15.33 13.36
C ALA A 83 -8.75 -16.39 12.50
N ALA A 84 -8.33 -17.67 12.63
CA ALA A 84 -8.85 -18.76 11.82
C ALA A 84 -10.38 -19.00 11.96
N ASN A 85 -10.95 -18.62 13.11
CA ASN A 85 -12.38 -18.76 13.41
C ASN A 85 -13.19 -17.46 13.21
N GLU A 86 -12.57 -16.41 12.72
CA GLU A 86 -13.21 -15.11 12.52
C GLU A 86 -14.01 -15.12 11.22
N LYS A 87 -15.31 -14.83 11.33
CA LYS A 87 -16.24 -14.85 10.19
C LYS A 87 -16.19 -13.56 9.38
N ASN A 88 -15.96 -12.43 10.05
CA ASN A 88 -15.90 -11.14 9.37
C ASN A 88 -14.45 -10.84 8.98
N GLN A 89 -14.27 -10.35 7.76
CA GLN A 89 -12.98 -9.86 7.29
C GLN A 89 -12.97 -8.34 7.32
N TRP A 90 -11.90 -7.80 7.85
CA TRP A 90 -11.66 -6.37 7.74
C TRP A 90 -11.17 -6.05 6.33
N GLY A 91 -11.81 -5.08 5.68
CA GLY A 91 -11.47 -4.72 4.29
C GLY A 91 -12.06 -5.66 3.23
N GLU A 92 -13.10 -6.45 3.56
CA GLU A 92 -13.88 -7.17 2.54
C GLU A 92 -14.56 -6.19 1.58
N GLY A 93 -14.42 -6.45 0.29
CA GLY A 93 -14.99 -5.63 -0.78
C GLY A 93 -14.08 -4.51 -1.26
N TRP A 94 -14.39 -4.01 -2.41
CA TRP A 94 -13.65 -2.92 -3.04
C TRP A 94 -13.83 -1.61 -2.26
N HIS A 95 -12.74 -0.96 -1.93
CA HIS A 95 -12.73 0.31 -1.23
C HIS A 95 -11.48 1.12 -1.59
N SER A 96 -11.51 2.39 -1.29
CA SER A 96 -10.32 3.25 -1.25
C SER A 96 -10.03 3.59 0.20
N ASP A 97 -8.77 3.44 0.60
CA ASP A 97 -8.38 3.72 1.97
C ASP A 97 -8.41 5.23 2.27
N VAL A 98 -8.98 5.56 3.44
CA VAL A 98 -9.02 6.93 4.01
C VAL A 98 -9.55 8.01 3.05
N SER A 99 -10.26 7.63 1.98
CA SER A 99 -10.81 8.56 0.98
C SER A 99 -11.90 9.49 1.50
N TYR A 100 -12.42 9.21 2.70
CA TYR A 100 -13.40 10.04 3.39
C TYR A 100 -12.79 11.26 4.10
N ASP A 101 -11.48 11.32 4.23
CA ASP A 101 -10.81 12.42 4.92
C ASP A 101 -10.69 13.65 4.02
N VAL A 102 -10.61 14.83 4.65
CA VAL A 102 -10.37 16.11 3.95
C VAL A 102 -9.01 16.13 3.26
N LYS A 103 -8.04 15.43 3.82
CA LYS A 103 -6.71 15.19 3.26
C LYS A 103 -6.42 13.70 3.27
N PRO A 104 -6.87 12.97 2.25
CA PRO A 104 -6.58 11.54 2.15
C PRO A 104 -5.08 11.26 2.15
N CYS A 105 -4.69 10.15 2.73
CA CYS A 105 -3.28 9.73 2.70
C CYS A 105 -2.82 9.51 1.25
N LYS A 106 -1.62 9.98 0.94
CA LYS A 106 -1.03 9.87 -0.40
C LYS A 106 -0.64 8.43 -0.74
N THR A 107 -0.19 7.68 0.25
CA THR A 107 0.38 6.34 0.07
C THR A 107 0.11 5.50 1.31
N ILE A 108 -0.15 4.23 1.12
CA ILE A 108 -0.27 3.24 2.19
C ILE A 108 0.81 2.18 2.00
N ILE A 109 1.45 1.80 3.09
CA ILE A 109 2.45 0.75 3.11
C ILE A 109 1.90 -0.43 3.88
N LEU A 110 1.75 -1.56 3.20
CA LEU A 110 1.32 -2.82 3.81
C LEU A 110 2.52 -3.74 3.99
N ARG A 111 2.71 -4.22 5.21
CA ARG A 111 3.72 -5.24 5.53
C ARG A 111 3.04 -6.52 5.97
N SER A 112 3.20 -7.58 5.20
CA SER A 112 2.75 -8.91 5.60
C SER A 112 3.71 -9.52 6.62
N ILE A 113 3.18 -10.01 7.75
CA ILE A 113 3.96 -10.67 8.81
C ILE A 113 3.72 -12.18 8.78
N LYS A 114 2.45 -12.56 8.64
CA LYS A 114 2.04 -13.95 8.55
C LYS A 114 0.90 -14.05 7.57
N ILE A 115 1.08 -14.84 6.54
CA ILE A 115 0.08 -15.09 5.50
C ILE A 115 -0.24 -16.59 5.44
N PRO A 116 -1.46 -16.98 5.08
CA PRO A 116 -1.79 -18.39 4.85
C PRO A 116 -1.06 -18.90 3.60
N PRO A 117 -0.85 -20.22 3.49
CA PRO A 117 -0.22 -20.81 2.29
C PRO A 117 -1.12 -20.73 1.05
N VAL A 118 -2.43 -20.55 1.23
CA VAL A 118 -3.43 -20.45 0.17
C VAL A 118 -4.52 -19.47 0.59
N GLY A 119 -4.92 -18.59 -0.30
CA GLY A 119 -5.95 -17.57 -0.07
C GLY A 119 -5.47 -16.38 0.75
N GLY A 120 -6.37 -15.46 1.04
CA GLY A 120 -6.07 -14.20 1.72
C GLY A 120 -5.38 -13.18 0.81
N ASP A 121 -5.62 -13.28 -0.48
CA ASP A 121 -5.02 -12.38 -1.48
C ASP A 121 -5.54 -10.96 -1.34
N THR A 122 -4.67 -9.99 -1.51
CA THR A 122 -5.03 -8.58 -1.67
C THR A 122 -5.10 -8.25 -3.15
N VAL A 123 -6.24 -7.73 -3.57
CA VAL A 123 -6.52 -7.41 -4.98
C VAL A 123 -6.58 -5.90 -5.15
N PHE A 124 -6.00 -5.38 -6.22
CA PHE A 124 -5.97 -3.96 -6.53
C PHE A 124 -6.67 -3.66 -7.86
N SER A 125 -7.26 -2.47 -7.97
CA SER A 125 -7.86 -1.94 -9.20
C SER A 125 -7.22 -0.61 -9.56
N ASN A 126 -6.96 -0.40 -10.86
CA ASN A 126 -6.46 0.87 -11.37
C ASN A 126 -7.62 1.87 -11.52
N MET A 127 -7.75 2.79 -10.55
CA MET A 127 -8.83 3.78 -10.54
C MET A 127 -8.60 4.91 -11.53
N GLU A 128 -7.35 5.18 -11.95
CA GLU A 128 -7.05 6.14 -13.01
C GLU A 128 -7.56 5.60 -14.35
N LEU A 129 -7.25 4.34 -14.68
CA LEU A 129 -7.76 3.69 -15.87
C LEU A 129 -9.30 3.55 -15.83
N ALA A 130 -9.88 3.27 -14.66
CA ALA A 130 -11.33 3.23 -14.50
C ALA A 130 -11.96 4.60 -14.82
N TRP A 131 -11.36 5.69 -14.36
CA TRP A 131 -11.80 7.05 -14.67
C TRP A 131 -11.66 7.38 -16.17
N GLU A 132 -10.53 7.04 -16.79
CA GLU A 132 -10.27 7.30 -18.21
C GLU A 132 -11.21 6.54 -19.14
N THR A 133 -11.73 5.38 -18.69
CA THR A 133 -12.63 4.53 -19.47
C THR A 133 -14.12 4.77 -19.16
N LEU A 134 -14.46 5.68 -18.24
CA LEU A 134 -15.84 6.07 -18.01
C LEU A 134 -16.45 6.71 -19.24
N ASP A 135 -17.74 6.42 -19.48
CA ASP A 135 -18.53 7.11 -20.50
C ASP A 135 -18.54 8.61 -20.20
N LYS A 136 -18.47 9.43 -21.25
CA LYS A 136 -18.48 10.89 -21.12
C LYS A 136 -19.72 11.38 -20.38
N ASP A 137 -20.85 10.69 -20.50
CA ASP A 137 -22.09 11.02 -19.80
C ASP A 137 -21.99 10.77 -18.28
N CYS A 138 -21.07 9.91 -17.83
CA CYS A 138 -20.76 9.69 -16.42
C CYS A 138 -19.86 10.77 -15.80
N LEU A 139 -19.21 11.60 -16.62
CA LEU A 139 -18.26 12.64 -16.20
C LEU A 139 -18.89 14.04 -16.14
N LEU A 140 -20.20 14.15 -16.34
CA LEU A 140 -20.94 15.43 -16.39
C LEU A 140 -21.42 15.93 -15.01
N TYR A 141 -20.64 15.71 -13.94
CA TYR A 141 -20.96 16.24 -12.60
C TYR A 141 -19.89 17.17 -12.09
#